data_3f55f74bc18185e85084631777662f3e
#
_entry.id   3f55f74bc18185e85084631777662f3e
#
_cell.length_a   1.000
_cell.length_b   1.000
_cell.length_c   1.000
_cell.angle_alpha   90.00
_cell.angle_beta   90.00
_cell.angle_gamma   90.00
#
_symmetry.space_group_name_H-M   'P 1'
#
loop_
_entity.id
_entity.type
_entity.pdbx_description
1 polymer ?
#
loop_
_entity_poly.entity_id
_entity_poly.type
_entity_poly.pdbx_seq_one_letter_code
_entity_poly.pdbx_strand_id
1 'polypeptide(L)'
;MEQTTIHRRASYFYAKAYFKLVAMLTLVYVALGAALGVVSELTVDGTLAVILILSLAVAPVVTMWLVYLLILWMFKRESRNAVEIGADGIRDMRDGRERAFIPWAGVKEIELAATLVAGASLRVKGAFSEITISNTDLVVTGPMSIREMHRAAARTKEMGDLFAALKAAAPHATLKMNKLARRRLSKFGWARNGPAAQ
;
A
#
# COMPACT_ATOMS: atom_id res chain seq x y z
N MET A 1 -3.21 16.20 -21.85
CA MET A 1 -2.66 15.13 -21.00
C MET A 1 -3.47 13.89 -21.30
N GLU A 2 -2.84 12.77 -21.63
CA GLU A 2 -3.55 11.51 -21.82
C GLU A 2 -4.16 11.06 -20.48
N GLN A 3 -5.38 10.52 -20.50
CA GLN A 3 -6.05 10.08 -19.28
C GLN A 3 -5.28 8.93 -18.65
N THR A 4 -4.81 9.10 -17.44
CA THR A 4 -4.04 8.10 -16.70
C THR A 4 -4.82 7.65 -15.47
N THR A 5 -5.06 6.35 -15.37
CA THR A 5 -5.73 5.73 -14.21
C THR A 5 -4.72 5.00 -13.36
N ILE A 6 -4.62 5.38 -12.08
CA ILE A 6 -3.71 4.78 -11.11
C ILE A 6 -4.55 4.00 -10.09
N HIS A 7 -4.51 2.67 -10.15
CA HIS A 7 -5.23 1.82 -9.20
C HIS A 7 -4.52 1.74 -7.85
N ARG A 8 -5.27 1.78 -6.76
CA ARG A 8 -4.74 1.59 -5.41
C ARG A 8 -4.45 0.11 -5.17
N ARG A 9 -3.17 -0.24 -4.99
CA ARG A 9 -2.70 -1.64 -4.96
C ARG A 9 -1.95 -2.02 -3.68
N ALA A 10 -1.77 -1.09 -2.74
CA ALA A 10 -0.99 -1.32 -1.54
C ALA A 10 -1.46 -2.54 -0.71
N SER A 11 -2.77 -2.74 -0.58
CA SER A 11 -3.36 -3.85 0.18
C SER A 11 -3.12 -5.23 -0.43
N TYR A 12 -2.96 -5.34 -1.74
CA TYR A 12 -2.63 -6.62 -2.40
C TYR A 12 -1.28 -7.19 -1.96
N PHE A 13 -0.31 -6.32 -1.77
CA PHE A 13 1.00 -6.69 -1.26
C PHE A 13 0.91 -7.28 0.16
N TYR A 14 0.18 -6.61 1.05
CA TYR A 14 -0.02 -7.09 2.41
C TYR A 14 -0.74 -8.43 2.45
N ALA A 15 -1.74 -8.66 1.60
CA ALA A 15 -2.44 -9.94 1.50
C ALA A 15 -1.49 -11.10 1.17
N LYS A 16 -0.57 -10.92 0.20
CA LYS A 16 0.41 -11.96 -0.17
C LYS A 16 1.44 -12.21 0.91
N ALA A 17 1.97 -11.15 1.54
CA ALA A 17 2.92 -11.28 2.63
C ALA A 17 2.28 -11.99 3.83
N TYR A 18 1.04 -11.65 4.14
CA TYR A 18 0.28 -12.26 5.21
C TYR A 18 -0.06 -13.74 4.94
N PHE A 19 -0.39 -14.09 3.69
CA PHE A 19 -0.60 -15.50 3.31
C PHE A 19 0.58 -16.39 3.65
N LYS A 20 1.82 -15.97 3.32
CA LYS A 20 3.03 -16.74 3.64
C LYS A 20 3.20 -16.92 5.15
N LEU A 21 2.93 -15.86 5.93
CA LEU A 21 2.98 -15.91 7.38
C LEU A 21 1.93 -16.87 7.94
N VAL A 22 0.69 -16.77 7.49
CA VAL A 22 -0.41 -17.64 7.90
C VAL A 22 -0.10 -19.11 7.58
N ALA A 23 0.38 -19.40 6.36
CA ALA A 23 0.73 -20.76 5.96
C ALA A 23 1.86 -21.33 6.84
N MET A 24 2.91 -20.54 7.11
CA MET A 24 4.01 -20.97 7.98
C MET A 24 3.55 -21.23 9.42
N LEU A 25 2.76 -20.31 9.99
CA LEU A 25 2.24 -20.46 11.34
C LEU A 25 1.25 -21.63 11.44
N THR A 26 0.43 -21.86 10.40
CA THR A 26 -0.45 -23.03 10.34
C THR A 26 0.34 -24.33 10.50
N LEU A 27 1.46 -24.48 9.78
CA LEU A 27 2.33 -25.66 9.92
C LEU A 27 2.87 -25.81 11.35
N VAL A 28 3.29 -24.72 11.98
CA VAL A 28 3.77 -24.73 13.37
C VAL A 28 2.67 -25.18 14.33
N TYR A 29 1.45 -24.63 14.19
CA TYR A 29 0.34 -24.99 15.07
C TYR A 29 -0.17 -26.42 14.83
N VAL A 30 -0.14 -26.92 13.59
CA VAL A 30 -0.45 -28.33 13.29
C VAL A 30 0.57 -29.26 13.96
N ALA A 31 1.86 -28.95 13.86
CA ALA A 31 2.90 -29.71 14.54
C ALA A 31 2.76 -29.67 16.07
N LEU A 32 2.43 -28.51 16.63
CA LEU A 32 2.16 -28.35 18.05
C LEU A 32 0.94 -29.19 18.49
N GLY A 33 -0.15 -29.15 17.72
CA GLY A 33 -1.36 -29.95 17.97
C GLY A 33 -1.08 -31.45 17.94
N ALA A 34 -0.27 -31.90 16.96
CA ALA A 34 0.15 -33.32 16.91
C ALA A 34 1.00 -33.73 18.14
N ALA A 35 1.95 -32.88 18.54
CA ALA A 35 2.78 -33.09 19.71
C ALA A 35 1.94 -33.17 21.01
N LEU A 36 0.98 -32.25 21.18
CA LEU A 36 0.05 -32.24 22.30
C LEU A 36 -0.83 -33.50 22.31
N GLY A 37 -1.27 -33.97 21.13
CA GLY A 37 -2.02 -35.21 20.99
C GLY A 37 -1.25 -36.42 21.53
N VAL A 38 0.01 -36.58 21.16
CA VAL A 38 0.88 -37.66 21.64
C VAL A 38 1.11 -37.57 23.16
N VAL A 39 1.38 -36.38 23.68
CA VAL A 39 1.61 -36.19 25.13
C VAL A 39 0.34 -36.47 25.93
N SER A 40 -0.82 -36.10 25.39
CA SER A 40 -2.12 -36.29 26.08
C SER A 40 -2.52 -37.76 26.23
N GLU A 41 -2.15 -38.62 25.29
CA GLU A 41 -2.35 -40.06 25.39
C GLU A 41 -1.56 -40.65 26.53
N LEU A 42 -0.45 -40.00 26.94
CA LEU A 42 0.46 -40.49 27.97
C LEU A 42 0.19 -39.96 29.39
N THR A 43 -0.49 -38.81 29.53
CA THR A 43 -0.44 -38.08 30.82
C THR A 43 -1.73 -37.39 31.27
N VAL A 44 -2.78 -37.24 30.44
CA VAL A 44 -3.91 -36.37 30.75
C VAL A 44 -5.25 -37.03 30.43
N ASP A 45 -6.29 -36.68 31.20
CA ASP A 45 -7.66 -37.06 30.93
C ASP A 45 -8.09 -36.62 29.53
N GLY A 46 -8.67 -37.51 28.73
CA GLY A 46 -8.95 -37.29 27.30
C GLY A 46 -9.74 -36.01 27.01
N THR A 47 -10.62 -35.60 27.94
CA THR A 47 -11.41 -34.37 27.82
C THR A 47 -10.55 -33.12 27.89
N LEU A 48 -9.59 -33.04 28.80
CA LEU A 48 -8.65 -31.95 28.97
C LEU A 48 -7.69 -31.83 27.73
N ALA A 49 -7.28 -32.98 27.22
CA ALA A 49 -6.45 -33.04 26.01
C ALA A 49 -7.15 -32.42 24.82
N VAL A 50 -8.42 -32.75 24.57
CA VAL A 50 -9.22 -32.19 23.49
C VAL A 50 -9.37 -30.67 23.64
N ILE A 51 -9.67 -30.17 24.84
CA ILE A 51 -9.77 -28.71 25.10
C ILE A 51 -8.47 -27.99 24.82
N LEU A 52 -7.33 -28.55 25.24
CA LEU A 52 -6.01 -27.99 25.01
C LEU A 52 -5.66 -27.91 23.48
N ILE A 53 -5.93 -29.02 22.76
CA ILE A 53 -5.69 -29.05 21.30
C ILE A 53 -6.57 -28.03 20.60
N LEU A 54 -7.88 -27.97 20.94
CA LEU A 54 -8.80 -27.01 20.33
C LEU A 54 -8.38 -25.54 20.60
N SER A 55 -8.02 -25.23 21.85
CA SER A 55 -7.68 -23.84 22.23
C SER A 55 -6.31 -23.42 21.77
N LEU A 56 -5.28 -24.26 21.83
CA LEU A 56 -3.90 -23.89 21.55
C LEU A 56 -3.48 -24.15 20.11
N ALA A 57 -4.09 -25.08 19.41
CA ALA A 57 -3.74 -25.40 18.03
C ALA A 57 -4.82 -24.95 17.02
N VAL A 58 -6.08 -25.30 17.22
CA VAL A 58 -7.13 -25.08 16.23
C VAL A 58 -7.62 -23.63 16.23
N ALA A 59 -7.91 -23.04 17.39
CA ALA A 59 -8.46 -21.69 17.46
C ALA A 59 -7.53 -20.62 16.85
N PRO A 60 -6.21 -20.62 17.10
CA PRO A 60 -5.29 -19.67 16.44
C PRO A 60 -5.26 -19.84 14.93
N VAL A 61 -5.28 -21.09 14.42
CA VAL A 61 -5.30 -21.35 12.98
C VAL A 61 -6.56 -20.78 12.34
N VAL A 62 -7.74 -21.08 12.91
CA VAL A 62 -9.02 -20.55 12.43
C VAL A 62 -9.01 -19.02 12.44
N THR A 63 -8.55 -18.39 13.52
CA THR A 63 -8.48 -16.94 13.65
C THR A 63 -7.55 -16.33 12.58
N MET A 64 -6.38 -16.91 12.36
CA MET A 64 -5.44 -16.43 11.32
C MET A 64 -6.06 -16.50 9.93
N TRP A 65 -6.77 -17.58 9.60
CA TRP A 65 -7.44 -17.73 8.31
C TRP A 65 -8.61 -16.76 8.15
N LEU A 66 -9.39 -16.50 9.21
CA LEU A 66 -10.45 -15.48 9.19
C LEU A 66 -9.90 -14.10 8.95
N VAL A 67 -8.80 -13.73 9.62
CA VAL A 67 -8.12 -12.45 9.40
C VAL A 67 -7.56 -12.37 7.96
N TYR A 68 -7.01 -13.46 7.42
CA TYR A 68 -6.56 -13.50 6.04
C TYR A 68 -7.70 -13.28 5.04
N LEU A 69 -8.85 -13.94 5.24
CA LEU A 69 -10.04 -13.74 4.41
C LEU A 69 -10.56 -12.30 4.49
N LEU A 70 -10.53 -11.69 5.68
CA LEU A 70 -10.88 -10.29 5.87
C LEU A 70 -9.93 -9.37 5.09
N ILE A 71 -8.63 -9.62 5.13
CA ILE A 71 -7.62 -8.88 4.36
C ILE A 71 -7.88 -9.02 2.84
N LEU A 72 -8.19 -10.22 2.36
CA LEU A 72 -8.55 -10.44 0.95
C LEU A 72 -9.82 -9.68 0.54
N TRP A 73 -10.82 -9.68 1.40
CA TRP A 73 -12.07 -8.95 1.17
C TRP A 73 -11.82 -7.44 1.11
N MET A 74 -11.07 -6.90 2.08
CA MET A 74 -10.64 -5.49 2.09
C MET A 74 -9.85 -5.14 0.82
N PHE A 75 -8.91 -6.01 0.41
CA PHE A 75 -8.15 -5.84 -0.82
C PHE A 75 -9.06 -5.77 -2.05
N LYS A 76 -10.01 -6.71 -2.19
CA LYS A 76 -10.95 -6.72 -3.30
C LYS A 76 -11.78 -5.43 -3.35
N ARG A 77 -12.10 -4.88 -2.20
CA ARG A 77 -12.80 -3.59 -2.08
C ARG A 77 -11.90 -2.42 -2.48
N GLU A 78 -10.66 -2.39 -2.00
CA GLU A 78 -9.72 -1.30 -2.31
C GLU A 78 -9.21 -1.32 -3.76
N SER A 79 -9.13 -2.49 -4.40
CA SER A 79 -8.71 -2.61 -5.80
C SER A 79 -9.67 -1.91 -6.78
N ARG A 80 -10.88 -1.57 -6.34
CA ARG A 80 -11.83 -0.75 -7.10
C ARG A 80 -11.59 0.75 -6.95
N ASN A 81 -10.68 1.13 -6.04
CA ASN A 81 -10.33 2.53 -5.83
C ASN A 81 -9.20 2.89 -6.80
N ALA A 82 -9.35 4.03 -7.45
CA ALA A 82 -8.37 4.54 -8.40
C ALA A 82 -8.24 6.05 -8.28
N VAL A 83 -7.10 6.58 -8.70
CA VAL A 83 -6.93 8.01 -8.96
C VAL A 83 -6.85 8.19 -10.46
N GLU A 84 -7.74 8.99 -11.00
CA GLU A 84 -7.79 9.33 -12.41
C GLU A 84 -7.24 10.74 -12.63
N ILE A 85 -6.29 10.84 -13.54
CA ILE A 85 -5.67 12.10 -13.94
C ILE A 85 -6.13 12.38 -15.37
N GLY A 86 -6.99 13.36 -15.53
CA GLY A 86 -7.59 13.74 -16.80
C GLY A 86 -7.12 15.10 -17.29
N ALA A 87 -7.67 15.55 -18.42
CA ALA A 87 -7.40 16.86 -18.98
C ALA A 87 -7.93 18.02 -18.11
N ASP A 88 -9.03 17.78 -17.37
CA ASP A 88 -9.76 18.75 -16.57
C ASP A 88 -9.32 18.80 -15.09
N GLY A 89 -8.65 17.76 -14.58
CA GLY A 89 -8.26 17.69 -13.18
C GLY A 89 -7.87 16.29 -12.73
N ILE A 90 -7.84 16.13 -11.40
CA ILE A 90 -7.54 14.86 -10.73
C ILE A 90 -8.77 14.41 -9.93
N ARG A 91 -9.12 13.12 -10.01
CA ARG A 91 -10.27 12.48 -9.37
C ARG A 91 -9.84 11.34 -8.49
N ASP A 92 -10.41 11.26 -7.29
CA ASP A 92 -10.32 10.07 -6.43
C ASP A 92 -11.60 9.26 -6.60
N MET A 93 -11.47 8.09 -7.20
CA MET A 93 -12.57 7.16 -7.47
C MET A 93 -12.61 6.11 -6.36
N ARG A 94 -13.77 5.89 -5.77
CA ARG A 94 -13.99 4.86 -4.76
C ARG A 94 -15.21 4.01 -5.10
N ASP A 95 -15.01 2.70 -5.23
CA ASP A 95 -16.07 1.76 -5.65
C ASP A 95 -16.78 2.21 -6.95
N GLY A 96 -16.04 2.81 -7.89
CA GLY A 96 -16.59 3.32 -9.16
C GLY A 96 -17.34 4.64 -9.04
N ARG A 97 -17.35 5.30 -7.87
CA ARG A 97 -17.94 6.61 -7.66
C ARG A 97 -16.87 7.66 -7.39
N GLU A 98 -17.08 8.85 -7.91
CA GLU A 98 -16.23 9.99 -7.61
C GLU A 98 -16.39 10.39 -6.14
N ARG A 99 -15.29 10.35 -5.39
CA ARG A 99 -15.23 10.78 -4.00
C ARG A 99 -14.77 12.23 -3.88
N ALA A 100 -13.79 12.60 -4.68
CA ALA A 100 -13.22 13.93 -4.71
C ALA A 100 -12.75 14.25 -6.11
N PHE A 101 -12.99 15.48 -6.53
CA PHE A 101 -12.49 16.06 -7.77
C PHE A 101 -11.76 17.37 -7.47
N ILE A 102 -10.58 17.53 -8.02
CA ILE A 102 -9.81 18.77 -7.95
C ILE A 102 -9.53 19.20 -9.38
N PRO A 103 -10.22 20.24 -9.90
CA PRO A 103 -9.90 20.80 -11.21
C PRO A 103 -8.51 21.42 -11.17
N TRP A 104 -7.78 21.43 -12.29
CA TRP A 104 -6.42 21.97 -12.33
C TRP A 104 -6.34 23.40 -11.82
N ALA A 105 -7.31 24.24 -12.19
CA ALA A 105 -7.41 25.62 -11.70
C ALA A 105 -7.61 25.74 -10.17
N GLY A 106 -8.13 24.68 -9.52
CA GLY A 106 -8.40 24.63 -8.08
C GLY A 106 -7.26 24.01 -7.26
N VAL A 107 -6.19 23.53 -7.89
CA VAL A 107 -5.03 22.97 -7.19
C VAL A 107 -4.25 24.10 -6.51
N LYS A 108 -4.13 24.03 -5.19
CA LYS A 108 -3.38 25.00 -4.39
C LYS A 108 -1.95 24.57 -4.12
N GLU A 109 -1.76 23.28 -3.84
CA GLU A 109 -0.48 22.74 -3.42
C GLU A 109 -0.27 21.33 -3.98
N ILE A 110 0.95 21.07 -4.43
CA ILE A 110 1.43 19.74 -4.81
C ILE A 110 2.64 19.42 -3.95
N GLU A 111 2.53 18.41 -3.10
CA GLU A 111 3.55 17.99 -2.15
C GLU A 111 4.11 16.61 -2.54
N LEU A 112 5.43 16.51 -2.70
CA LEU A 112 6.14 15.25 -2.82
C LEU A 112 6.89 14.96 -1.53
N ALA A 113 6.46 13.95 -0.79
CA ALA A 113 7.10 13.50 0.44
C ALA A 113 7.68 12.10 0.26
N ALA A 114 8.92 11.89 0.71
CA ALA A 114 9.51 10.56 0.80
C ALA A 114 9.74 10.20 2.27
N THR A 115 9.56 8.92 2.60
CA THR A 115 9.86 8.35 3.91
C THR A 115 10.92 7.26 3.77
N LEU A 116 11.61 6.93 4.85
CA LEU A 116 12.64 5.89 4.84
C LEU A 116 12.05 4.50 4.56
N VAL A 117 10.86 4.25 5.06
CA VAL A 117 10.23 2.92 5.06
C VAL A 117 9.17 2.78 3.96
N ALA A 118 8.28 3.75 3.80
CA ALA A 118 7.08 3.64 2.96
C ALA A 118 7.25 4.15 1.51
N GLY A 119 8.49 4.50 1.11
CA GLY A 119 8.70 5.04 -0.24
C GLY A 119 8.33 6.52 -0.36
N ALA A 120 7.72 6.93 -1.47
CA ALA A 120 7.28 8.29 -1.72
C ALA A 120 5.76 8.38 -1.79
N SER A 121 5.22 9.52 -1.43
CA SER A 121 3.81 9.88 -1.60
C SER A 121 3.69 11.24 -2.26
N LEU A 122 2.77 11.35 -3.17
CA LEU A 122 2.39 12.58 -3.84
C LEU A 122 1.01 13.01 -3.33
N ARG A 123 0.92 14.24 -2.89
CA ARG A 123 -0.30 14.80 -2.31
C ARG A 123 -0.69 16.04 -3.09
N VAL A 124 -1.89 16.04 -3.64
CA VAL A 124 -2.48 17.17 -4.35
C VAL A 124 -3.59 17.76 -3.50
N LYS A 125 -3.48 19.03 -3.13
CA LYS A 125 -4.44 19.72 -2.28
C LYS A 125 -5.20 20.77 -3.08
N GLY A 126 -6.51 20.69 -3.03
CA GLY A 126 -7.44 21.73 -3.48
C GLY A 126 -7.90 22.62 -2.33
N ALA A 127 -9.01 23.34 -2.54
CA ALA A 127 -9.58 24.20 -1.51
C ALA A 127 -10.23 23.40 -0.36
N PHE A 128 -10.91 22.29 -0.69
CA PHE A 128 -11.72 21.50 0.25
C PHE A 128 -11.41 20.00 0.18
N SER A 129 -10.50 19.58 -0.67
CA SER A 129 -10.18 18.17 -0.91
C SER A 129 -8.69 17.94 -1.06
N GLU A 130 -8.29 16.74 -0.72
CA GLU A 130 -6.90 16.27 -0.82
C GLU A 130 -6.90 14.88 -1.43
N ILE A 131 -6.05 14.68 -2.43
CA ILE A 131 -5.85 13.39 -3.09
C ILE A 131 -4.40 12.98 -2.91
N THR A 132 -4.18 11.79 -2.34
CA THR A 132 -2.84 11.24 -2.11
C THR A 132 -2.61 10.02 -2.99
N ILE A 133 -1.47 10.00 -3.68
CA ILE A 133 -0.98 8.89 -4.50
C ILE A 133 0.28 8.34 -3.83
N SER A 134 0.31 7.04 -3.54
CA SER A 134 1.50 6.39 -3.00
C SER A 134 2.37 5.81 -4.11
N ASN A 135 3.69 5.80 -3.90
CA ASN A 135 4.61 5.12 -4.81
C ASN A 135 4.28 3.62 -4.95
N THR A 136 3.74 3.00 -3.91
CA THR A 136 3.27 1.62 -3.97
C THR A 136 2.14 1.42 -4.99
N ASP A 137 1.28 2.41 -5.18
CA ASP A 137 0.19 2.36 -6.16
C ASP A 137 0.72 2.35 -7.60
N LEU A 138 1.88 2.98 -7.85
CA LEU A 138 2.52 3.04 -9.17
C LEU A 138 3.36 1.79 -9.45
N VAL A 139 4.02 1.25 -8.44
CA VAL A 139 5.07 0.23 -8.57
C VAL A 139 4.53 -1.18 -8.43
N VAL A 140 3.47 -1.38 -7.63
CA VAL A 140 2.87 -2.68 -7.42
C VAL A 140 1.97 -3.03 -8.60
N THR A 141 2.51 -3.70 -9.60
CA THR A 141 1.76 -4.18 -10.78
C THR A 141 1.22 -5.60 -10.61
N GLY A 142 1.63 -6.31 -9.55
CA GLY A 142 1.24 -7.69 -9.28
C GLY A 142 1.79 -8.19 -7.94
N PRO A 143 1.71 -9.51 -7.67
CA PRO A 143 2.22 -10.08 -6.45
C PRO A 143 3.75 -9.92 -6.35
N MET A 144 4.21 -9.12 -5.40
CA MET A 144 5.60 -8.83 -5.11
C MET A 144 6.01 -9.36 -3.74
N SER A 145 7.30 -9.72 -3.57
CA SER A 145 7.89 -9.95 -2.25
C SER A 145 8.17 -8.61 -1.55
N ILE A 146 8.32 -8.65 -0.21
CA ILE A 146 8.70 -7.46 0.60
C ILE A 146 10.01 -6.83 0.06
N ARG A 147 10.98 -7.67 -0.30
CA ARG A 147 12.28 -7.21 -0.81
C ARG A 147 12.15 -6.51 -2.16
N GLU A 148 11.32 -7.03 -3.06
CA GLU A 148 11.04 -6.41 -4.36
C GLU A 148 10.30 -5.10 -4.19
N MET A 149 9.30 -5.03 -3.31
CA MET A 149 8.61 -3.77 -3.00
C MET A 149 9.54 -2.72 -2.44
N HIS A 150 10.42 -3.07 -1.48
CA HIS A 150 11.41 -2.13 -0.97
C HIS A 150 12.37 -1.63 -2.05
N ARG A 151 12.81 -2.51 -2.97
CA ARG A 151 13.65 -2.12 -4.10
C ARG A 151 12.91 -1.19 -5.07
N ALA A 152 11.65 -1.49 -5.36
CA ALA A 152 10.82 -0.68 -6.24
C ALA A 152 10.45 0.65 -5.59
N ALA A 153 10.09 0.65 -4.30
CA ALA A 153 9.82 1.88 -3.54
C ALA A 153 11.05 2.78 -3.38
N ALA A 154 12.26 2.22 -3.47
CA ALA A 154 13.49 3.02 -3.52
C ALA A 154 13.67 3.77 -4.84
N ARG A 155 13.02 3.33 -5.91
CA ARG A 155 13.03 4.01 -7.22
C ARG A 155 11.89 5.02 -7.25
N THR A 156 12.18 6.25 -6.89
CA THR A 156 11.19 7.35 -6.90
C THR A 156 11.05 8.03 -8.27
N LYS A 157 11.62 7.43 -9.35
CA LYS A 157 11.60 8.03 -10.68
C LYS A 157 10.17 8.26 -11.17
N GLU A 158 9.31 7.25 -11.11
CA GLU A 158 7.91 7.31 -11.54
C GLU A 158 7.14 8.40 -10.80
N MET A 159 7.40 8.57 -9.49
CA MET A 159 6.81 9.64 -8.70
C MET A 159 7.34 11.02 -9.08
N GLY A 160 8.61 11.10 -9.47
CA GLY A 160 9.20 12.32 -9.98
C GLY A 160 8.58 12.74 -11.31
N ASP A 161 8.41 11.81 -12.23
CA ASP A 161 7.80 12.04 -13.54
C ASP A 161 6.33 12.47 -13.37
N LEU A 162 5.58 11.81 -12.48
CA LEU A 162 4.21 12.20 -12.14
C LEU A 162 4.14 13.59 -11.50
N PHE A 163 5.05 13.90 -10.57
CA PHE A 163 5.14 15.24 -9.98
C PHE A 163 5.41 16.33 -11.02
N ALA A 164 6.30 16.07 -11.99
CA ALA A 164 6.57 16.98 -13.10
C ALA A 164 5.34 17.18 -13.98
N ALA A 165 4.62 16.11 -14.31
CA ALA A 165 3.41 16.17 -15.11
C ALA A 165 2.30 16.99 -14.40
N LEU A 166 2.10 16.78 -13.09
CA LEU A 166 1.13 17.54 -12.31
C LEU A 166 1.50 19.01 -12.17
N LYS A 167 2.80 19.31 -12.04
CA LYS A 167 3.30 20.69 -12.07
C LYS A 167 2.99 21.37 -13.39
N ALA A 168 3.20 20.68 -14.52
CA ALA A 168 2.90 21.21 -15.83
C ALA A 168 1.39 21.48 -16.02
N ALA A 169 0.52 20.63 -15.43
CA ALA A 169 -0.92 20.79 -15.48
C ALA A 169 -1.44 21.91 -14.56
N ALA A 170 -0.77 22.17 -13.42
CA ALA A 170 -1.14 23.22 -12.46
C ALA A 170 0.08 24.12 -12.13
N PRO A 171 0.53 24.97 -13.06
CA PRO A 171 1.77 25.77 -12.92
C PRO A 171 1.68 26.81 -11.79
N HIS A 172 0.48 27.23 -11.41
CA HIS A 172 0.19 28.18 -10.33
C HIS A 172 0.24 27.56 -8.93
N ALA A 173 0.23 26.23 -8.83
CA ALA A 173 0.19 25.55 -7.55
C ALA A 173 1.53 25.68 -6.80
N THR A 174 1.46 25.83 -5.47
CA THR A 174 2.63 25.83 -4.61
C THR A 174 3.25 24.42 -4.57
N LEU A 175 4.55 24.34 -4.84
CA LEU A 175 5.28 23.06 -4.85
C LEU A 175 6.02 22.87 -3.54
N LYS A 176 5.79 21.73 -2.88
CA LYS A 176 6.51 21.33 -1.68
C LYS A 176 7.23 20.01 -1.88
N MET A 177 8.43 19.91 -1.35
CA MET A 177 9.23 18.69 -1.39
C MET A 177 10.04 18.55 -0.13
N ASN A 178 9.92 17.42 0.57
CA ASN A 178 10.72 17.18 1.75
C ASN A 178 12.19 16.87 1.41
N LYS A 179 13.11 17.06 2.38
CA LYS A 179 14.56 16.88 2.18
C LYS A 179 14.92 15.48 1.65
N LEU A 180 14.19 14.43 2.08
CA LEU A 180 14.46 13.06 1.66
C LEU A 180 14.02 12.80 0.22
N ALA A 181 12.85 13.32 -0.19
CA ALA A 181 12.39 13.27 -1.58
C ALA A 181 13.38 13.98 -2.50
N ARG A 182 13.84 15.17 -2.11
CA ARG A 182 14.83 15.95 -2.85
C ARG A 182 16.16 15.18 -3.03
N ARG A 183 16.66 14.54 -1.96
CA ARG A 183 17.88 13.72 -2.02
C ARG A 183 17.73 12.49 -2.91
N ARG A 184 16.56 11.84 -2.88
CA ARG A 184 16.29 10.67 -3.73
C ARG A 184 16.19 11.06 -5.20
N LEU A 185 15.47 12.13 -5.52
CA LEU A 185 15.32 12.60 -6.89
C LEU A 185 16.65 13.14 -7.49
N SER A 186 17.51 13.74 -6.66
CA SER A 186 18.82 14.21 -7.12
C SER A 186 19.71 13.07 -7.63
N LYS A 187 19.59 11.87 -7.06
CA LYS A 187 20.32 10.68 -7.51
C LYS A 187 19.89 10.21 -8.92
N PHE A 188 18.69 10.56 -9.35
CA PHE A 188 18.15 10.25 -10.68
C PHE A 188 18.31 11.38 -11.69
N GLY A 189 19.14 12.40 -11.38
CA GLY A 189 19.40 13.52 -12.29
C GLY A 189 18.29 14.57 -12.39
N TRP A 190 17.21 14.39 -11.63
CA TRP A 190 16.02 15.24 -11.70
C TRP A 190 16.21 16.63 -11.07
N ALA A 191 17.11 16.74 -10.10
CA ALA A 191 17.42 18.02 -9.44
C ALA A 191 18.17 19.03 -10.33
N ARG A 192 18.72 18.59 -11.48
CA ARG A 192 19.41 19.51 -12.40
C ARG A 192 18.46 20.37 -13.24
N ASN A 193 17.20 19.92 -13.43
CA ASN A 193 16.22 20.60 -14.29
C ASN A 193 14.96 21.05 -13.55
N GLY A 194 14.89 20.85 -12.24
CA GLY A 194 13.79 21.37 -11.41
C GLY A 194 13.97 22.86 -11.10
N PRO A 195 12.87 23.62 -10.95
CA PRO A 195 12.99 25.03 -10.59
C PRO A 195 13.76 25.17 -9.29
N ALA A 196 14.64 26.16 -9.27
CA ALA A 196 15.32 26.60 -8.06
C ALA A 196 14.26 26.80 -6.96
N ALA A 197 14.50 26.19 -5.79
CA ALA A 197 13.67 26.43 -4.63
C ALA A 197 13.77 27.92 -4.29
N GLN A 198 12.67 28.63 -4.47
CA GLN A 198 12.40 29.86 -3.77
C GLN A 198 11.98 29.56 -2.33
#